data_ad32404e01e8932d12ad219bcb343211
#
_entry.id   ad32404e01e8932d12ad219bcb343211
#
_cell.length_a   1.000
_cell.length_b   1.000
_cell.length_c   1.000
_cell.angle_alpha   90.00
_cell.angle_beta   90.00
_cell.angle_gamma   90.00
#
_symmetry.space_group_name_H-M   'P 1'
#
loop_
_entity.id
_entity.type
_entity.pdbx_description
1 polymer ?
#
loop_
_entity_poly.entity_id
_entity_poly.type
_entity_poly.pdbx_seq_one_letter_code
_entity_poly.pdbx_strand_id
1 'polypeptide(L)'
;MFNETVKEIHIEPTSVCNAECPMCARNINGKGLNPYITLKSLPVKWFKDNITPTQIKQLNKIFFCGNVGDPASAPELIQIAQYFKEHNPDIIVGLNSNGGLKTKDWWKKLGEVLQGPLDYCVFSIDGLEDTNHIYRRNVKWDKIIQNVVSFISTGARAHWDMLVFEHNKHQVDEAKDLAKEMGFSWFRAKETDRWDTYTSNLGILPANEYSSRTYTKDITCEKDRDNSIFLDYTGKYWPCCHMAE
;
A
#
# COMPACT_ATOMS: atom_id res chain seq x y z
N MET A 1 3.75 8.07 -22.11
CA MET A 1 3.27 9.39 -21.66
C MET A 1 1.75 9.28 -21.57
N PHE A 2 1.13 9.64 -20.44
CA PHE A 2 -0.32 9.63 -20.29
C PHE A 2 -0.94 10.94 -20.79
N ASN A 3 -2.21 10.89 -21.18
CA ASN A 3 -2.94 12.03 -21.75
C ASN A 3 -3.58 12.92 -20.67
N GLU A 4 -4.23 14.01 -21.08
CA GLU A 4 -4.84 15.00 -20.19
C GLU A 4 -6.07 14.49 -19.42
N THR A 5 -6.63 13.35 -19.80
CA THR A 5 -7.79 12.78 -19.12
C THR A 5 -7.42 12.08 -17.81
N VAL A 6 -6.16 11.67 -17.65
CA VAL A 6 -5.68 10.99 -16.44
C VAL A 6 -5.69 11.96 -15.25
N LYS A 7 -6.38 11.56 -14.18
CA LYS A 7 -6.51 12.32 -12.93
C LYS A 7 -5.89 11.65 -11.71
N GLU A 8 -5.65 10.36 -11.80
CA GLU A 8 -5.02 9.60 -10.73
C GLU A 8 -3.95 8.66 -11.30
N ILE A 9 -2.82 8.56 -10.62
CA ILE A 9 -1.80 7.56 -10.91
C ILE A 9 -1.60 6.68 -9.67
N HIS A 10 -1.85 5.38 -9.84
CA HIS A 10 -1.42 4.37 -8.89
C HIS A 10 0.03 3.99 -9.23
N ILE A 11 0.95 4.23 -8.33
CA ILE A 11 2.39 4.09 -8.55
C ILE A 11 2.94 2.94 -7.70
N GLU A 12 3.55 1.95 -8.33
CA GLU A 12 4.40 0.97 -7.69
C GLU A 12 5.87 1.40 -7.87
N PRO A 13 6.48 2.12 -6.92
CA PRO A 13 7.81 2.70 -7.13
C PRO A 13 8.94 1.68 -7.02
N THR A 14 8.66 0.49 -6.52
CA THR A 14 9.65 -0.57 -6.25
C THR A 14 9.01 -1.94 -6.20
N SER A 15 9.75 -2.97 -6.63
CA SER A 15 9.41 -4.38 -6.42
C SER A 15 10.00 -4.95 -5.13
N VAL A 16 10.71 -4.15 -4.32
CA VAL A 16 11.32 -4.59 -3.07
C VAL A 16 10.33 -4.53 -1.92
N CYS A 17 10.29 -5.56 -1.09
CA CYS A 17 9.52 -5.61 0.15
C CYS A 17 10.28 -6.47 1.18
N ASN A 18 10.16 -6.15 2.47
CA ASN A 18 10.71 -6.96 3.57
C ASN A 18 9.79 -8.11 3.97
N ALA A 19 8.49 -8.00 3.68
CA ALA A 19 7.51 -8.99 4.09
C ALA A 19 7.45 -10.20 3.14
N GLU A 20 7.13 -11.36 3.71
CA GLU A 20 6.91 -12.62 2.99
C GLU A 20 5.47 -13.12 3.23
N CYS A 21 4.49 -12.25 2.94
CA CYS A 21 3.09 -12.58 3.13
C CYS A 21 2.68 -13.76 2.24
N PRO A 22 2.02 -14.80 2.78
CA PRO A 22 1.74 -16.04 2.06
C PRO A 22 0.92 -15.88 0.77
N MET A 23 -0.01 -14.93 0.75
CA MET A 23 -0.90 -14.70 -0.40
C MET A 23 -0.46 -13.57 -1.31
N CYS A 24 0.78 -13.09 -1.15
CA CYS A 24 1.32 -12.04 -1.99
C CYS A 24 1.97 -12.64 -3.25
N ALA A 25 1.62 -12.12 -4.43
CA ALA A 25 2.19 -12.54 -5.72
C ALA A 25 3.71 -12.40 -5.79
N ARG A 26 4.30 -11.54 -4.91
CA ARG A 26 5.75 -11.42 -4.75
C ARG A 26 6.42 -12.74 -4.33
N ASN A 27 5.74 -13.55 -3.55
CA ASN A 27 6.32 -14.74 -2.92
C ASN A 27 5.71 -15.99 -3.51
N ILE A 28 6.53 -17.01 -3.74
CA ILE A 28 6.00 -18.32 -4.03
C ILE A 28 5.59 -18.95 -2.69
N ASN A 29 4.28 -18.94 -2.46
CA ASN A 29 3.70 -19.65 -1.33
C ASN A 29 4.25 -19.18 0.04
N GLY A 30 4.57 -17.90 0.18
CA GLY A 30 5.18 -17.35 1.38
C GLY A 30 6.59 -17.90 1.66
N LYS A 31 7.27 -18.43 0.65
CA LYS A 31 8.61 -19.01 0.73
C LYS A 31 9.50 -18.50 -0.39
N GLY A 32 10.13 -17.37 -0.13
CA GLY A 32 11.07 -16.78 -1.08
C GLY A 32 10.44 -16.04 -2.25
N LEU A 33 11.28 -15.33 -2.95
CA LEU A 33 10.90 -14.43 -4.03
C LEU A 33 10.44 -15.22 -5.27
N ASN A 34 9.36 -14.75 -5.88
CA ASN A 34 8.92 -15.21 -7.20
C ASN A 34 10.02 -14.92 -8.23
N PRO A 35 10.56 -15.94 -8.95
CA PRO A 35 11.70 -15.80 -9.85
C PRO A 35 11.42 -14.92 -11.06
N TYR A 36 10.17 -14.64 -11.37
CA TYR A 36 9.80 -13.73 -12.46
C TYR A 36 9.86 -12.25 -12.06
N ILE A 37 10.08 -11.94 -10.79
CA ILE A 37 10.19 -10.56 -10.31
C ILE A 37 11.64 -10.11 -10.32
N THR A 38 11.93 -9.07 -11.08
CA THR A 38 13.21 -8.37 -11.03
C THR A 38 13.19 -7.33 -9.92
N LEU A 39 14.15 -7.38 -8.99
CA LEU A 39 14.26 -6.38 -7.93
C LEU A 39 14.73 -5.04 -8.51
N LYS A 40 13.86 -4.04 -8.47
CA LYS A 40 14.12 -2.71 -9.02
C LYS A 40 13.35 -1.65 -8.24
N SER A 41 13.90 -0.44 -8.22
CA SER A 41 13.21 0.77 -7.75
C SER A 41 13.37 1.88 -8.79
N LEU A 42 12.33 2.66 -9.01
CA LEU A 42 12.38 3.85 -9.85
C LEU A 42 13.01 4.99 -9.04
N PRO A 43 14.11 5.59 -9.52
CA PRO A 43 14.71 6.75 -8.87
C PRO A 43 13.87 8.01 -9.14
N VAL A 44 14.00 9.02 -8.30
CA VAL A 44 13.30 10.32 -8.48
C VAL A 44 13.62 10.94 -9.85
N LYS A 45 14.82 10.70 -10.35
CA LYS A 45 15.22 11.16 -11.70
C LYS A 45 14.29 10.61 -12.77
N TRP A 46 13.88 9.33 -12.67
CA TRP A 46 12.95 8.73 -13.63
C TRP A 46 11.63 9.53 -13.68
N PHE A 47 11.09 9.91 -12.52
CA PHE A 47 9.85 10.70 -12.45
C PHE A 47 10.04 12.09 -13.09
N LYS A 48 11.15 12.76 -12.80
CA LYS A 48 11.47 14.07 -13.37
C LYS A 48 11.63 14.04 -14.89
N ASP A 49 12.18 12.95 -15.42
CA ASP A 49 12.40 12.79 -16.85
C ASP A 49 11.12 12.38 -17.62
N ASN A 50 10.16 11.72 -16.97
CA ASN A 50 9.02 11.09 -17.63
C ASN A 50 7.64 11.69 -17.28
N ILE A 51 7.54 12.45 -16.20
CA ILE A 51 6.30 13.11 -15.76
C ILE A 51 6.57 14.60 -15.59
N THR A 52 6.07 15.39 -16.54
CA THR A 52 6.34 16.82 -16.56
C THR A 52 5.54 17.59 -15.51
N PRO A 53 5.99 18.79 -15.09
CA PRO A 53 5.22 19.67 -14.22
C PRO A 53 3.79 19.96 -14.72
N THR A 54 3.60 20.09 -16.03
CA THR A 54 2.27 20.29 -16.64
C THR A 54 1.37 19.08 -16.42
N GLN A 55 1.90 17.87 -16.56
CA GLN A 55 1.16 16.64 -16.29
C GLN A 55 0.82 16.50 -14.80
N ILE A 56 1.73 16.91 -13.90
CA ILE A 56 1.47 16.85 -12.45
C ILE A 56 0.33 17.80 -12.05
N LYS A 57 0.27 19.01 -12.64
CA LYS A 57 -0.78 20.00 -12.35
C LYS A 57 -2.19 19.51 -12.68
N GLN A 58 -2.36 18.59 -13.62
CA GLN A 58 -3.68 18.04 -13.97
C GLN A 58 -4.15 16.91 -13.07
N LEU A 59 -3.21 16.32 -12.27
CA LEU A 59 -3.52 15.18 -11.40
C LEU A 59 -4.25 15.66 -10.12
N ASN A 60 -5.25 14.91 -9.72
CA ASN A 60 -5.92 15.08 -8.44
C ASN A 60 -5.22 14.25 -7.35
N LYS A 61 -4.63 13.10 -7.74
CA LYS A 61 -4.09 12.16 -6.76
C LYS A 61 -2.96 11.30 -7.35
N ILE A 62 -1.99 11.01 -6.50
CA ILE A 62 -1.08 9.87 -6.66
C ILE A 62 -1.25 8.91 -5.48
N PHE A 63 -1.11 7.63 -5.75
CA PHE A 63 -1.29 6.59 -4.75
C PHE A 63 -0.13 5.60 -4.83
N PHE A 64 0.74 5.61 -3.82
CA PHE A 64 1.85 4.69 -3.73
C PHE A 64 1.39 3.37 -3.10
N CYS A 65 1.32 2.32 -3.89
CA CYS A 65 1.01 0.97 -3.45
C CYS A 65 1.56 -0.01 -4.48
N GLY A 66 1.99 -1.17 -4.08
CA GLY A 66 2.55 -2.16 -4.99
C GLY A 66 1.75 -3.46 -5.05
N ASN A 67 1.82 -4.14 -6.19
CA ASN A 67 1.39 -5.52 -6.34
C ASN A 67 2.41 -6.46 -5.69
N VAL A 68 3.69 -6.13 -5.82
CA VAL A 68 4.81 -6.98 -5.39
C VAL A 68 5.80 -6.27 -4.48
N GLY A 69 5.80 -4.93 -4.42
CA GLY A 69 6.69 -4.14 -3.59
C GLY A 69 5.98 -3.44 -2.43
N ASP A 70 6.75 -2.98 -1.45
CA ASP A 70 6.28 -2.02 -0.45
C ASP A 70 6.89 -0.66 -0.76
N PRO A 71 6.10 0.40 -0.98
CA PRO A 71 6.61 1.71 -1.34
C PRO A 71 7.68 2.26 -0.38
N ALA A 72 7.58 1.96 0.92
CA ALA A 72 8.61 2.35 1.89
C ALA A 72 9.99 1.70 1.61
N SER A 73 10.05 0.65 0.79
CA SER A 73 11.32 0.07 0.33
C SER A 73 12.03 0.93 -0.71
N ALA A 74 11.30 1.78 -1.45
CA ALA A 74 11.91 2.66 -2.44
C ALA A 74 12.86 3.64 -1.75
N PRO A 75 14.14 3.73 -2.20
CA PRO A 75 15.13 4.56 -1.55
C PRO A 75 14.77 6.06 -1.53
N GLU A 76 14.14 6.54 -2.58
CA GLU A 76 13.86 7.96 -2.82
C GLU A 76 12.35 8.29 -2.76
N LEU A 77 11.53 7.49 -2.04
CA LEU A 77 10.09 7.71 -1.97
C LEU A 77 9.71 9.13 -1.51
N ILE A 78 10.40 9.64 -0.48
CA ILE A 78 10.14 10.99 0.05
C ILE A 78 10.39 12.03 -1.03
N GLN A 79 11.52 11.94 -1.74
CA GLN A 79 11.86 12.85 -2.82
C GLN A 79 10.89 12.77 -4.00
N ILE A 80 10.37 11.57 -4.29
CA ILE A 80 9.32 11.39 -5.30
C ILE A 80 8.04 12.10 -4.85
N ALA A 81 7.58 11.89 -3.62
CA ALA A 81 6.40 12.59 -3.08
C ALA A 81 6.57 14.11 -3.09
N GLN A 82 7.74 14.60 -2.67
CA GLN A 82 8.09 16.02 -2.71
C GLN A 82 8.02 16.59 -4.13
N TYR A 83 8.57 15.89 -5.12
CA TYR A 83 8.53 16.32 -6.52
C TYR A 83 7.08 16.56 -7.01
N PHE A 84 6.15 15.69 -6.67
CA PHE A 84 4.74 15.90 -7.02
C PHE A 84 4.14 17.09 -6.26
N LYS A 85 4.40 17.22 -4.96
CA LYS A 85 3.91 18.33 -4.13
C LYS A 85 4.49 19.68 -4.55
N GLU A 86 5.74 19.76 -4.97
CA GLU A 86 6.38 20.97 -5.49
C GLU A 86 5.68 21.52 -6.73
N HIS A 87 5.16 20.64 -7.59
CA HIS A 87 4.51 21.04 -8.84
C HIS A 87 2.98 21.11 -8.77
N ASN A 88 2.38 20.47 -7.77
CA ASN A 88 0.95 20.56 -7.46
C ASN A 88 0.77 20.42 -5.93
N PRO A 89 0.76 21.53 -5.18
CA PRO A 89 0.60 21.49 -3.72
C PRO A 89 -0.72 20.86 -3.25
N ASP A 90 -1.75 20.90 -4.09
CA ASP A 90 -3.09 20.37 -3.78
C ASP A 90 -3.25 18.89 -4.12
N ILE A 91 -2.26 18.27 -4.78
CA ILE A 91 -2.33 16.86 -5.13
C ILE A 91 -2.47 16.00 -3.88
N ILE A 92 -3.42 15.08 -3.91
CA ILE A 92 -3.56 14.08 -2.83
C ILE A 92 -2.46 13.05 -2.98
N VAL A 93 -1.72 12.81 -1.90
CA VAL A 93 -0.72 11.74 -1.82
C VAL A 93 -1.21 10.65 -0.86
N GLY A 94 -1.55 9.49 -1.41
CA GLY A 94 -1.86 8.29 -0.64
C GLY A 94 -0.68 7.30 -0.65
N LEU A 95 -0.52 6.55 0.42
CA LEU A 95 0.52 5.52 0.56
C LEU A 95 -0.05 4.28 1.26
N ASN A 96 0.27 3.07 0.77
CA ASN A 96 0.07 1.83 1.53
C ASN A 96 1.44 1.21 1.86
N SER A 97 1.63 0.81 3.12
CA SER A 97 2.85 0.12 3.56
C SER A 97 2.53 -0.86 4.70
N ASN A 98 3.38 -1.86 4.88
CA ASN A 98 3.33 -2.74 6.06
C ASN A 98 3.91 -2.07 7.32
N GLY A 99 4.49 -0.87 7.21
CA GLY A 99 5.03 -0.10 8.34
C GLY A 99 6.32 -0.65 8.96
N GLY A 100 6.77 -1.84 8.58
CA GLY A 100 7.89 -2.54 9.23
C GLY A 100 9.28 -2.15 8.74
N LEU A 101 9.37 -1.23 7.80
CA LEU A 101 10.64 -0.76 7.22
C LEU A 101 11.05 0.61 7.70
N LYS A 102 12.30 0.98 7.38
CA LYS A 102 12.88 2.31 7.68
C LYS A 102 13.00 2.60 9.17
N THR A 103 13.42 3.81 9.52
CA THR A 103 13.55 4.29 10.90
C THR A 103 12.38 5.21 11.26
N LYS A 104 12.15 5.41 12.56
CA LYS A 104 11.17 6.40 13.04
C LYS A 104 11.41 7.79 12.46
N ASP A 105 12.66 8.20 12.29
CA ASP A 105 13.02 9.51 11.73
C ASP A 105 12.65 9.62 10.23
N TRP A 106 12.75 8.51 9.50
CA TRP A 106 12.29 8.46 8.11
C TRP A 106 10.77 8.61 8.02
N TRP A 107 10.03 7.91 8.89
CA TRP A 107 8.57 8.02 8.95
C TRP A 107 8.11 9.40 9.38
N LYS A 108 8.83 10.04 10.31
CA LYS A 108 8.60 11.43 10.67
C LYS A 108 8.77 12.35 9.45
N LYS A 109 9.89 12.23 8.72
CA LYS A 109 10.12 13.01 7.49
C LYS A 109 9.05 12.78 6.43
N LEU A 110 8.58 11.54 6.26
CA LEU A 110 7.47 11.26 5.35
C LEU A 110 6.18 11.95 5.81
N GLY A 111 5.86 11.89 7.11
CA GLY A 111 4.71 12.57 7.68
C GLY A 111 4.78 14.08 7.50
N GLU A 112 5.96 14.70 7.62
CA GLU A 112 6.18 16.13 7.37
C GLU A 112 5.93 16.54 5.90
N VAL A 113 6.04 15.60 4.96
CA VAL A 113 5.70 15.83 3.53
C VAL A 113 4.21 15.64 3.27
N LEU A 114 3.56 14.68 3.95
CA LEU A 114 2.14 14.34 3.77
C LEU A 114 1.24 15.20 4.67
N GLN A 115 1.25 16.52 4.45
CA GLN A 115 0.50 17.50 5.25
C GLN A 115 -0.75 18.06 4.54
N GLY A 116 -1.01 17.65 3.32
CA GLY A 116 -2.23 18.05 2.60
C GLY A 116 -3.50 17.54 3.32
N PRO A 117 -4.61 18.26 3.24
CA PRO A 117 -5.83 17.94 4.00
C PRO A 117 -6.42 16.57 3.65
N LEU A 118 -6.04 15.98 2.52
CA LEU A 118 -6.48 14.65 2.07
C LEU A 118 -5.31 13.66 1.88
N ASP A 119 -4.09 14.03 2.25
CA ASP A 119 -2.96 13.09 2.24
C ASP A 119 -3.13 12.03 3.33
N TYR A 120 -2.64 10.81 3.10
CA TYR A 120 -2.75 9.74 4.07
C TYR A 120 -1.73 8.63 3.86
N CYS A 121 -1.43 7.91 4.94
CA CYS A 121 -0.71 6.65 4.88
C CYS A 121 -1.57 5.54 5.47
N VAL A 122 -1.81 4.48 4.71
CA VAL A 122 -2.43 3.25 5.18
C VAL A 122 -1.34 2.31 5.68
N PHE A 123 -1.40 1.97 6.94
CA PHE A 123 -0.60 0.91 7.54
C PHE A 123 -1.37 -0.41 7.46
N SER A 124 -0.82 -1.36 6.72
CA SER A 124 -1.40 -2.70 6.55
C SER A 124 -0.93 -3.61 7.68
N ILE A 125 -1.70 -3.68 8.75
CA ILE A 125 -1.40 -4.43 9.99
C ILE A 125 -2.51 -5.45 10.20
N ASP A 126 -2.18 -6.74 10.18
CA ASP A 126 -3.18 -7.82 10.12
C ASP A 126 -3.24 -8.62 11.43
N GLY A 127 -3.51 -7.92 12.52
CA GLY A 127 -3.63 -8.43 13.88
C GLY A 127 -2.85 -7.59 14.89
N LEU A 128 -2.78 -8.06 16.12
CA LEU A 128 -1.99 -7.47 17.19
C LEU A 128 -0.60 -8.10 17.27
N GLU A 129 0.13 -7.88 18.36
CA GLU A 129 1.52 -8.32 18.53
C GLU A 129 1.70 -9.82 18.31
N ASP A 130 0.77 -10.62 18.83
CA ASP A 130 0.80 -12.08 18.83
C ASP A 130 0.30 -12.72 17.52
N THR A 131 -0.36 -11.97 16.64
CA THR A 131 -0.97 -12.53 15.43
C THR A 131 -0.52 -11.88 14.12
N ASN A 132 -0.13 -10.60 14.13
CA ASN A 132 0.28 -9.90 12.91
C ASN A 132 1.37 -10.64 12.12
N HIS A 133 2.33 -11.25 12.80
CA HIS A 133 3.46 -11.97 12.20
C HIS A 133 3.04 -13.28 11.49
N ILE A 134 1.85 -13.82 11.77
CA ILE A 134 1.34 -15.05 11.14
C ILE A 134 1.16 -14.82 9.65
N TYR A 135 0.59 -13.68 9.28
CA TYR A 135 0.41 -13.28 7.89
C TYR A 135 1.51 -12.33 7.40
N ARG A 136 1.84 -11.28 8.16
CA ARG A 136 2.90 -10.30 7.83
C ARG A 136 4.27 -10.83 8.24
N ARG A 137 4.69 -11.95 7.66
CA ARG A 137 5.97 -12.59 7.95
C ARG A 137 7.13 -11.62 7.72
N ASN A 138 8.16 -11.68 8.58
CA ASN A 138 9.32 -10.77 8.58
C ASN A 138 9.01 -9.31 8.90
N VAL A 139 7.83 -9.02 9.46
CA VAL A 139 7.45 -7.68 9.92
C VAL A 139 7.32 -7.70 11.44
N LYS A 140 8.15 -6.92 12.13
CA LYS A 140 8.18 -6.87 13.60
C LYS A 140 7.19 -5.85 14.15
N TRP A 141 6.37 -6.27 15.12
CA TRP A 141 5.35 -5.44 15.77
C TRP A 141 5.90 -4.14 16.34
N ASP A 142 6.92 -4.20 17.21
CA ASP A 142 7.53 -3.02 17.81
C ASP A 142 7.99 -1.99 16.78
N LYS A 143 8.49 -2.50 15.64
CA LYS A 143 8.95 -1.66 14.55
C LYS A 143 7.81 -0.90 13.88
N ILE A 144 6.68 -1.59 13.67
CA ILE A 144 5.46 -0.96 13.12
C ILE A 144 5.01 0.14 14.07
N ILE A 145 4.84 -0.18 15.36
CA ILE A 145 4.30 0.74 16.36
C ILE A 145 5.17 2.00 16.47
N GLN A 146 6.52 1.85 16.58
CA GLN A 146 7.44 2.98 16.61
C GLN A 146 7.32 3.87 15.37
N ASN A 147 7.20 3.28 14.20
CA ASN A 147 7.10 3.98 12.93
C ASN A 147 5.76 4.73 12.80
N VAL A 148 4.65 4.07 13.18
CA VAL A 148 3.30 4.66 13.20
C VAL A 148 3.24 5.87 14.14
N VAL A 149 3.70 5.70 15.38
CA VAL A 149 3.72 6.80 16.37
C VAL A 149 4.54 7.98 15.84
N SER A 150 5.70 7.71 15.23
CA SER A 150 6.54 8.76 14.66
C SER A 150 5.88 9.49 13.48
N PHE A 151 5.16 8.76 12.62
CA PHE A 151 4.40 9.34 11.51
C PHE A 151 3.22 10.20 12.03
N ILE A 152 2.40 9.68 12.94
CA ILE A 152 1.24 10.37 13.51
C ILE A 152 1.67 11.62 14.31
N SER A 153 2.84 11.60 14.96
CA SER A 153 3.35 12.74 15.73
C SER A 153 3.57 14.02 14.92
N THR A 154 3.61 13.92 13.58
CA THR A 154 3.69 15.07 12.66
C THR A 154 2.35 15.72 12.36
N GLY A 155 1.23 15.14 12.82
CA GLY A 155 -0.12 15.52 12.44
C GLY A 155 -0.61 14.89 11.13
N ALA A 156 0.22 14.10 10.45
CA ALA A 156 -0.16 13.40 9.23
C ALA A 156 -1.20 12.30 9.50
N ARG A 157 -2.09 12.07 8.53
CA ARG A 157 -3.18 11.10 8.70
C ARG A 157 -2.73 9.68 8.43
N ALA A 158 -2.84 8.86 9.46
CA ALA A 158 -2.64 7.42 9.40
C ALA A 158 -3.98 6.68 9.37
N HIS A 159 -4.06 5.68 8.50
CA HIS A 159 -5.18 4.74 8.44
C HIS A 159 -4.64 3.35 8.78
N TRP A 160 -5.43 2.53 9.45
CA TRP A 160 -5.10 1.13 9.69
C TRP A 160 -6.04 0.24 8.88
N ASP A 161 -5.50 -0.51 7.91
CA ASP A 161 -6.20 -1.60 7.22
C ASP A 161 -5.77 -2.93 7.83
N MET A 162 -6.74 -3.73 8.27
CA MET A 162 -6.56 -5.06 8.81
C MET A 162 -7.28 -6.08 7.93
N LEU A 163 -6.55 -7.02 7.35
CA LEU A 163 -7.14 -8.21 6.74
C LEU A 163 -7.56 -9.18 7.85
N VAL A 164 -8.82 -9.62 7.78
CA VAL A 164 -9.41 -10.50 8.78
C VAL A 164 -9.29 -11.94 8.33
N PHE A 165 -8.65 -12.74 9.17
CA PHE A 165 -8.43 -14.16 9.03
C PHE A 165 -8.97 -14.92 10.24
N GLU A 166 -9.09 -16.25 10.16
CA GLU A 166 -9.52 -17.07 11.30
C GLU A 166 -8.66 -16.84 12.54
N HIS A 167 -7.33 -16.67 12.38
CA HIS A 167 -6.39 -16.52 13.49
C HIS A 167 -6.42 -15.14 14.17
N ASN A 168 -6.99 -14.11 13.53
CA ASN A 168 -7.00 -12.75 14.08
C ASN A 168 -8.41 -12.13 14.20
N LYS A 169 -9.47 -12.82 13.79
CA LYS A 169 -10.84 -12.28 13.79
C LYS A 169 -11.32 -11.86 15.19
N HIS A 170 -10.84 -12.52 16.24
CA HIS A 170 -11.17 -12.21 17.63
C HIS A 170 -10.53 -10.89 18.11
N GLN A 171 -9.56 -10.34 17.39
CA GLN A 171 -8.85 -9.12 17.76
C GLN A 171 -9.39 -7.85 17.07
N VAL A 172 -10.41 -7.95 16.23
CA VAL A 172 -10.90 -6.81 15.43
C VAL A 172 -11.32 -5.62 16.30
N ASP A 173 -12.06 -5.86 17.36
CA ASP A 173 -12.52 -4.79 18.24
C ASP A 173 -11.36 -4.19 19.05
N GLU A 174 -10.47 -5.01 19.59
CA GLU A 174 -9.28 -4.56 20.30
C GLU A 174 -8.33 -3.76 19.38
N ALA A 175 -8.11 -4.21 18.15
CA ALA A 175 -7.32 -3.50 17.16
C ALA A 175 -7.94 -2.14 16.80
N LYS A 176 -9.27 -2.06 16.74
CA LYS A 176 -9.98 -0.81 16.48
C LYS A 176 -9.83 0.18 17.64
N ASP A 177 -9.91 -0.29 18.87
CA ASP A 177 -9.73 0.54 20.07
C ASP A 177 -8.28 1.02 20.16
N LEU A 178 -7.32 0.14 19.96
CA LEU A 178 -5.88 0.50 19.90
C LEU A 178 -5.59 1.52 18.78
N ALA A 179 -6.18 1.35 17.60
CA ALA A 179 -6.03 2.31 16.51
C ALA A 179 -6.51 3.72 16.93
N LYS A 180 -7.62 3.80 17.63
CA LYS A 180 -8.16 5.07 18.16
C LYS A 180 -7.23 5.68 19.22
N GLU A 181 -6.73 4.88 20.17
CA GLU A 181 -5.78 5.33 21.19
C GLU A 181 -4.48 5.85 20.59
N MET A 182 -3.98 5.19 19.54
CA MET A 182 -2.77 5.59 18.83
C MET A 182 -2.96 6.83 17.95
N GLY A 183 -4.19 7.28 17.74
CA GLY A 183 -4.49 8.46 16.92
C GLY A 183 -4.62 8.18 15.41
N PHE A 184 -4.89 6.95 15.00
CA PHE A 184 -5.28 6.69 13.62
C PHE A 184 -6.56 7.43 13.26
N SER A 185 -6.58 8.05 12.08
CA SER A 185 -7.76 8.77 11.57
C SER A 185 -8.84 7.82 11.03
N TRP A 186 -8.45 6.59 10.69
CA TRP A 186 -9.35 5.58 10.12
C TRP A 186 -8.87 4.17 10.46
N PHE A 187 -9.82 3.29 10.78
CA PHE A 187 -9.60 1.85 10.92
C PHE A 187 -10.57 1.09 10.03
N ARG A 188 -10.08 0.09 9.32
CA ARG A 188 -10.89 -0.77 8.47
C ARG A 188 -10.46 -2.23 8.61
N ALA A 189 -11.37 -3.06 9.10
CA ALA A 189 -11.27 -4.50 8.98
C ALA A 189 -11.91 -4.93 7.67
N LYS A 190 -11.25 -5.78 6.90
CA LYS A 190 -11.75 -6.29 5.62
C LYS A 190 -11.39 -7.75 5.42
N GLU A 191 -12.30 -8.50 4.85
CA GLU A 191 -12.04 -9.85 4.39
C GLU A 191 -11.23 -9.82 3.08
N THR A 192 -10.51 -10.90 2.83
CA THR A 192 -9.83 -11.12 1.55
C THR A 192 -10.50 -12.25 0.79
N ASP A 193 -10.50 -12.13 -0.52
CA ASP A 193 -11.02 -13.14 -1.45
C ASP A 193 -9.89 -13.91 -2.17
N ARG A 194 -8.65 -13.70 -1.75
CA ARG A 194 -7.47 -14.38 -2.33
C ARG A 194 -7.25 -15.75 -1.68
N TRP A 195 -8.28 -16.61 -1.79
CA TRP A 195 -8.21 -17.97 -1.25
C TRP A 195 -7.98 -18.98 -2.37
N ASP A 196 -7.06 -19.89 -2.14
CA ASP A 196 -6.87 -21.10 -2.92
C ASP A 196 -6.52 -22.27 -1.98
N THR A 197 -6.50 -23.48 -2.53
CA THR A 197 -6.15 -24.69 -1.78
C THR A 197 -4.78 -24.60 -1.13
N TYR A 198 -3.92 -23.78 -1.70
CA TYR A 198 -2.55 -23.63 -1.25
C TYR A 198 -2.43 -22.78 0.03
N THR A 199 -3.16 -21.64 0.10
CA THR A 199 -3.17 -20.79 1.28
C THR A 199 -3.74 -21.50 2.51
N SER A 200 -4.71 -22.38 2.32
CA SER A 200 -5.22 -23.27 3.38
C SER A 200 -4.14 -24.19 3.93
N ASN A 201 -3.25 -24.73 3.10
CA ASN A 201 -2.14 -25.56 3.54
C ASN A 201 -1.05 -24.79 4.31
N LEU A 202 -1.04 -23.46 4.23
CA LEU A 202 -0.16 -22.60 5.02
C LEU A 202 -0.74 -22.22 6.40
N GLY A 203 -1.91 -22.74 6.75
CA GLY A 203 -2.62 -22.43 8.00
C GLY A 203 -3.26 -21.02 8.01
N ILE A 204 -3.38 -20.40 6.83
CA ILE A 204 -4.09 -19.13 6.68
C ILE A 204 -5.51 -19.47 6.20
N LEU A 205 -6.48 -19.31 7.08
CA LEU A 205 -7.88 -19.64 6.81
C LEU A 205 -8.73 -18.37 6.75
N PRO A 206 -9.80 -18.34 5.93
CA PRO A 206 -10.76 -17.23 5.92
C PRO A 206 -11.45 -17.10 7.26
N ALA A 207 -11.85 -15.89 7.63
CA ALA A 207 -12.61 -15.63 8.86
C ALA A 207 -14.06 -16.17 8.79
N ASN A 208 -14.61 -16.20 7.57
CA ASN A 208 -15.96 -16.69 7.30
C ASN A 208 -15.90 -17.71 6.15
N GLU A 209 -16.99 -18.47 5.97
CA GLU A 209 -17.13 -19.33 4.81
C GLU A 209 -17.05 -18.49 3.52
N TYR A 210 -16.28 -18.98 2.54
CA TYR A 210 -16.09 -18.33 1.26
C TYR A 210 -17.43 -18.23 0.53
N SER A 211 -17.95 -17.03 0.39
CA SER A 211 -19.09 -16.78 -0.50
C SER A 211 -18.56 -16.56 -1.92
N SER A 212 -18.92 -17.41 -2.86
CA SER A 212 -18.62 -17.21 -4.27
C SER A 212 -19.17 -15.85 -4.72
N ARG A 213 -18.32 -14.99 -5.28
CA ARG A 213 -18.79 -13.73 -5.86
C ARG A 213 -19.78 -14.03 -6.97
N THR A 214 -20.99 -13.51 -6.83
CA THR A 214 -21.94 -13.45 -7.96
C THR A 214 -21.50 -12.32 -8.88
N TYR A 215 -21.02 -12.66 -10.07
CA TYR A 215 -20.72 -11.66 -11.10
C TYR A 215 -22.03 -11.10 -11.64
N THR A 216 -22.21 -9.80 -11.61
CA THR A 216 -23.28 -9.12 -12.34
C THR A 216 -22.91 -8.98 -13.80
N LYS A 217 -23.91 -8.96 -14.71
CA LYS A 217 -23.67 -8.82 -16.16
C LYS A 217 -23.05 -7.48 -16.55
N ASP A 218 -23.26 -6.44 -15.75
CA ASP A 218 -22.76 -5.09 -16.00
C ASP A 218 -21.52 -4.83 -15.15
N ILE A 219 -20.35 -5.03 -15.75
CA ILE A 219 -19.07 -4.73 -15.12
C ILE A 219 -18.67 -3.30 -15.51
N THR A 220 -18.67 -2.39 -14.54
CA THR A 220 -18.11 -1.05 -14.70
C THR A 220 -16.72 -1.03 -14.09
N CYS A 221 -15.71 -0.66 -14.89
CA CYS A 221 -14.35 -0.53 -14.40
C CYS A 221 -14.20 0.75 -13.55
N GLU A 222 -13.87 0.60 -12.25
CA GLU A 222 -13.62 1.76 -11.38
C GLU A 222 -12.51 2.66 -11.92
N LYS A 223 -11.49 2.07 -12.56
CA LYS A 223 -10.34 2.82 -13.08
C LYS A 223 -10.71 3.71 -14.27
N ASP A 224 -11.64 3.28 -15.09
CA ASP A 224 -12.17 4.13 -16.16
C ASP A 224 -12.97 5.29 -15.57
N ARG A 225 -13.81 5.03 -14.56
CA ARG A 225 -14.60 6.05 -13.88
C ARG A 225 -13.71 7.10 -13.21
N ASP A 226 -12.61 6.68 -12.56
CA ASP A 226 -11.72 7.55 -11.81
C ASP A 226 -10.63 8.19 -12.70
N ASN A 227 -10.62 7.91 -14.01
CA ASN A 227 -9.56 8.32 -14.93
C ASN A 227 -8.16 7.98 -14.38
N SER A 228 -8.00 6.75 -13.90
CA SER A 228 -6.83 6.27 -13.19
C SER A 228 -6.00 5.33 -14.05
N ILE A 229 -4.68 5.41 -13.92
CA ILE A 229 -3.73 4.49 -14.54
C ILE A 229 -2.79 3.91 -13.48
N PHE A 230 -2.17 2.78 -13.81
CA PHE A 230 -1.14 2.16 -12.98
C PHE A 230 0.23 2.30 -13.63
N LEU A 231 1.22 2.74 -12.84
CA LEU A 231 2.62 2.81 -13.19
C LEU A 231 3.39 1.76 -12.39
N ASP A 232 3.95 0.76 -13.07
CA ASP A 232 4.72 -0.30 -12.43
C ASP A 232 6.18 0.09 -12.11
N TYR A 233 6.85 -0.73 -11.32
CA TYR A 233 8.24 -0.55 -10.91
C TYR A 233 9.25 -0.66 -12.06
N THR A 234 8.84 -1.07 -13.25
CA THR A 234 9.68 -1.08 -14.45
C THR A 234 9.61 0.24 -15.24
N GLY A 235 8.62 1.08 -14.92
CA GLY A 235 8.35 2.34 -15.59
C GLY A 235 7.32 2.23 -16.70
N LYS A 236 6.55 1.14 -16.75
CA LYS A 236 5.48 0.94 -17.73
C LYS A 236 4.14 1.40 -17.19
N TYR A 237 3.29 1.92 -18.06
CA TYR A 237 1.92 2.30 -17.75
C TYR A 237 0.96 1.21 -18.18
N TRP A 238 -0.04 0.96 -17.32
CA TRP A 238 -1.09 -0.03 -17.50
C TRP A 238 -2.46 0.59 -17.21
N PRO A 239 -3.55 0.08 -17.79
CA PRO A 239 -4.90 0.55 -17.47
C PRO A 239 -5.24 0.35 -15.98
N CYS A 240 -4.79 -0.74 -15.36
CA CYS A 240 -4.95 -0.97 -13.94
C CYS A 240 -3.87 -1.94 -13.39
N CYS A 241 -3.76 -2.02 -12.06
CA CYS A 241 -2.76 -2.88 -11.40
C CYS A 241 -2.97 -4.38 -11.64
N HIS A 242 -4.19 -4.83 -11.93
CA HIS A 242 -4.47 -6.24 -12.24
C HIS A 242 -3.98 -6.69 -13.63
N MET A 243 -3.62 -5.75 -14.50
CA MET A 243 -3.08 -6.05 -15.84
C MET A 243 -1.55 -5.99 -15.88
N ALA A 244 -0.91 -5.64 -14.78
CA ALA A 244 0.53 -5.46 -14.67
C ALA A 244 1.25 -6.69 -14.06
N GLU A 245 0.57 -7.83 -13.99
CA GLU A 245 1.12 -9.09 -13.46
C GLU A 245 1.92 -9.88 -14.49
#